data_eb0907f441dda587c1111aa453b5e46f
#
_entry.id   eb0907f441dda587c1111aa453b5e46f
#
_cell.length_a   1.000
_cell.length_b   1.000
_cell.length_c   1.000
_cell.angle_alpha   90.00
_cell.angle_beta   90.00
_cell.angle_gamma   90.00
#
_symmetry.space_group_name_H-M   'P 1'
#
loop_
_entity.id
_entity.type
_entity.pdbx_description
1 polymer ?
#
loop_
_entity_poly.entity_id
_entity_poly.type
_entity_poly.pdbx_seq_one_letter_code
_entity_poly.pdbx_strand_id
1 'polypeptide(L)'
;MKKVGCCYHPKLSEELGRRTAEELLRVAARQVGETWVASAWDEEAMRRHMPGTDLLITIGGDGTVLRAARAVVPHEALILGVNMGRLGFLTELDAPAALERLPEIIAGAGRVEERAMLHAQIAGSELAARHDALNDIVIGRATLGRTVQVSVRIDGAAMADFRADGVIVATATGSTAYSLSAGGPVLPPESREILLTPIEPHLAPHNSVVLPATALVEVQLAPSQQATFSVDGEPDIDLAAGETVLVALSPHRARFVRLSPPVQFYERVARRLNWVRGNESAPEDVRSMLSEEAPA
;
A
#
# COMPACT_ATOMS: atom_id res chain seq x y z
N MET A 1 0.58 -23.98 -6.84
CA MET A 1 0.77 -23.50 -5.45
C MET A 1 0.71 -24.70 -4.50
N LYS A 2 1.40 -24.64 -3.35
CA LYS A 2 1.46 -25.76 -2.37
C LYS A 2 0.81 -25.38 -1.04
N LYS A 3 0.87 -24.10 -0.66
CA LYS A 3 0.36 -23.57 0.60
C LYS A 3 -0.42 -22.28 0.36
N VAL A 4 -1.66 -22.23 0.86
CA VAL A 4 -2.56 -21.06 0.73
C VAL A 4 -3.02 -20.60 2.10
N GLY A 5 -2.82 -19.32 2.39
CA GLY A 5 -3.32 -18.66 3.59
C GLY A 5 -4.53 -17.78 3.31
N CYS A 6 -5.32 -17.53 4.34
CA CYS A 6 -6.38 -16.56 4.31
C CYS A 6 -6.35 -15.69 5.56
N CYS A 7 -6.42 -14.36 5.39
CA CYS A 7 -6.63 -13.46 6.52
C CYS A 7 -7.88 -12.61 6.32
N TYR A 8 -8.55 -12.28 7.42
CA TYR A 8 -9.82 -11.57 7.39
C TYR A 8 -9.85 -10.40 8.37
N HIS A 9 -10.73 -9.42 8.08
CA HIS A 9 -10.99 -8.28 8.95
C HIS A 9 -11.89 -8.69 10.13
N PRO A 10 -11.44 -8.57 11.40
CA PRO A 10 -12.20 -9.08 12.54
C PRO A 10 -13.50 -8.31 12.86
N LYS A 11 -13.62 -7.03 12.43
CA LYS A 11 -14.79 -6.18 12.69
C LYS A 11 -15.89 -6.25 11.59
N LEU A 12 -15.63 -6.91 10.45
CA LEU A 12 -16.66 -7.17 9.43
C LEU A 12 -17.51 -8.37 9.88
N SER A 13 -18.51 -8.18 10.72
CA SER A 13 -19.16 -9.24 11.48
C SER A 13 -18.23 -10.48 11.56
N GLU A 14 -17.64 -10.69 12.72
CA GLU A 14 -16.55 -11.66 12.93
C GLU A 14 -16.84 -13.03 12.30
N GLU A 15 -18.11 -13.36 12.22
CA GLU A 15 -18.66 -14.57 11.61
C GLU A 15 -18.58 -14.55 10.08
N LEU A 16 -18.91 -13.45 9.39
CA LEU A 16 -18.97 -13.42 7.93
C LEU A 16 -17.57 -13.45 7.29
N GLY A 17 -16.63 -12.65 7.80
CA GLY A 17 -15.26 -12.62 7.28
C GLY A 17 -14.55 -13.96 7.46
N ARG A 18 -14.65 -14.54 8.67
CA ARG A 18 -14.07 -15.84 8.97
C ARG A 18 -14.74 -16.97 8.18
N ARG A 19 -16.06 -16.98 8.09
CA ARG A 19 -16.81 -17.98 7.32
C ARG A 19 -16.41 -17.96 5.84
N THR A 20 -16.32 -16.77 5.24
CA THR A 20 -15.86 -16.62 3.84
C THR A 20 -14.43 -17.14 3.68
N ALA A 21 -13.53 -16.88 4.64
CA ALA A 21 -12.17 -17.42 4.64
C ALA A 21 -12.17 -18.95 4.65
N GLU A 22 -12.95 -19.54 5.53
CA GLU A 22 -13.07 -21.00 5.63
C GLU A 22 -13.69 -21.64 4.36
N GLU A 23 -14.61 -20.94 3.70
CA GLU A 23 -15.19 -21.40 2.42
C GLU A 23 -14.16 -21.36 1.29
N LEU A 24 -13.39 -20.27 1.17
CA LEU A 24 -12.29 -20.19 0.19
C LEU A 24 -11.21 -21.23 0.46
N LEU A 25 -10.83 -21.44 1.71
CA LEU A 25 -9.82 -22.47 2.05
C LEU A 25 -10.32 -23.88 1.80
N ARG A 26 -11.62 -24.19 1.96
CA ARG A 26 -12.18 -25.49 1.55
C ARG A 26 -12.07 -25.71 0.03
N VAL A 27 -12.22 -24.66 -0.77
CA VAL A 27 -11.99 -24.74 -2.23
C VAL A 27 -10.49 -24.95 -2.50
N ALA A 28 -9.61 -24.17 -1.86
CA ALA A 28 -8.16 -24.27 -2.03
C ALA A 28 -7.62 -25.65 -1.64
N ALA A 29 -8.09 -26.25 -0.54
CA ALA A 29 -7.64 -27.54 -0.02
C ALA A 29 -7.84 -28.72 -0.99
N ARG A 30 -8.63 -28.54 -2.06
CA ARG A 30 -8.78 -29.56 -3.12
C ARG A 30 -7.58 -29.63 -4.06
N GLN A 31 -6.73 -28.59 -4.06
CA GLN A 31 -5.61 -28.44 -5.01
C GLN A 31 -4.26 -28.23 -4.33
N VAL A 32 -4.23 -27.82 -3.05
CA VAL A 32 -2.99 -27.53 -2.31
C VAL A 32 -2.84 -28.44 -1.09
N GLY A 33 -1.59 -28.63 -0.65
CA GLY A 33 -1.28 -29.53 0.47
C GLY A 33 -1.49 -28.91 1.84
N GLU A 34 -1.46 -27.59 1.96
CA GLU A 34 -1.57 -26.88 3.24
C GLU A 34 -2.43 -25.62 3.12
N THR A 35 -3.30 -25.41 4.10
CA THR A 35 -4.09 -24.17 4.20
C THR A 35 -4.09 -23.66 5.65
N TRP A 36 -4.18 -22.34 5.83
CA TRP A 36 -4.28 -21.72 7.14
C TRP A 36 -5.17 -20.46 7.12
N VAL A 37 -5.72 -20.11 8.28
CA VAL A 37 -6.52 -18.89 8.45
C VAL A 37 -6.07 -18.14 9.70
N ALA A 38 -6.06 -16.80 9.63
CA ALA A 38 -5.79 -15.92 10.76
C ALA A 38 -6.61 -14.63 10.65
N SER A 39 -6.79 -13.94 11.76
CA SER A 39 -7.21 -12.54 11.72
C SER A 39 -6.08 -11.67 11.13
N ALA A 40 -6.42 -10.71 10.28
CA ALA A 40 -5.43 -9.75 9.77
C ALA A 40 -4.87 -8.81 10.87
N TRP A 41 -5.48 -8.80 12.05
CA TRP A 41 -5.02 -8.09 13.25
C TRP A 41 -4.18 -8.96 14.19
N ASP A 42 -4.05 -10.25 13.93
CA ASP A 42 -3.13 -11.15 14.62
C ASP A 42 -1.85 -11.31 13.80
N GLU A 43 -0.97 -10.31 13.92
CA GLU A 43 0.30 -10.29 13.17
C GLU A 43 1.19 -11.47 13.54
N GLU A 44 1.19 -11.91 14.80
CA GLU A 44 2.00 -13.05 15.23
C GLU A 44 1.55 -14.34 14.56
N ALA A 45 0.24 -14.60 14.52
CA ALA A 45 -0.30 -15.76 13.81
C ALA A 45 0.00 -15.70 12.31
N MET A 46 -0.16 -14.52 11.67
CA MET A 46 0.19 -14.36 10.26
C MET A 46 1.67 -14.65 10.00
N ARG A 47 2.58 -14.05 10.77
CA ARG A 47 4.04 -14.27 10.63
C ARG A 47 4.42 -15.74 10.85
N ARG A 48 3.81 -16.42 11.81
CA ARG A 48 4.06 -17.83 12.10
C ARG A 48 3.71 -18.74 10.92
N HIS A 49 2.62 -18.44 10.23
CA HIS A 49 2.12 -19.26 9.10
C HIS A 49 2.73 -18.86 7.74
N MET A 50 3.29 -17.67 7.61
CA MET A 50 3.76 -17.13 6.33
C MET A 50 4.85 -17.93 5.64
N PRO A 51 5.86 -18.52 6.35
CA PRO A 51 6.90 -19.30 5.68
C PRO A 51 6.33 -20.37 4.76
N GLY A 52 6.75 -20.35 3.47
CA GLY A 52 6.31 -21.27 2.44
C GLY A 52 4.89 -21.03 1.91
N THR A 53 4.21 -19.96 2.31
CA THR A 53 2.92 -19.57 1.74
C THR A 53 3.11 -19.04 0.33
N ASP A 54 2.42 -19.63 -0.66
CA ASP A 54 2.46 -19.20 -2.05
C ASP A 54 1.42 -18.10 -2.34
N LEU A 55 0.24 -18.17 -1.70
CA LEU A 55 -0.86 -17.24 -1.87
C LEU A 55 -1.47 -16.88 -0.52
N LEU A 56 -1.59 -15.59 -0.24
CA LEU A 56 -2.36 -15.04 0.87
C LEU A 56 -3.62 -14.36 0.34
N ILE A 57 -4.78 -14.90 0.66
CA ILE A 57 -6.08 -14.31 0.34
C ILE A 57 -6.46 -13.37 1.49
N THR A 58 -6.80 -12.12 1.17
CA THR A 58 -7.23 -11.14 2.17
C THR A 58 -8.72 -10.88 2.02
N ILE A 59 -9.49 -10.97 3.10
CA ILE A 59 -10.93 -10.74 3.12
C ILE A 59 -11.22 -9.47 3.89
N GLY A 60 -11.59 -8.40 3.17
CA GLY A 60 -11.82 -7.10 3.74
C GLY A 60 -11.64 -5.96 2.75
N GLY A 61 -11.37 -4.77 3.26
CA GLY A 61 -11.02 -3.59 2.47
C GLY A 61 -9.51 -3.40 2.31
N ASP A 62 -9.13 -2.23 1.74
CA ASP A 62 -7.73 -1.88 1.50
C ASP A 62 -6.86 -1.95 2.78
N GLY A 63 -7.39 -1.55 3.96
CA GLY A 63 -6.67 -1.66 5.23
C GLY A 63 -6.30 -3.10 5.64
N THR A 64 -7.12 -4.10 5.26
CA THR A 64 -6.80 -5.52 5.47
C THR A 64 -5.66 -5.95 4.55
N VAL A 65 -5.68 -5.45 3.31
CA VAL A 65 -4.62 -5.72 2.33
C VAL A 65 -3.29 -5.10 2.76
N LEU A 66 -3.30 -3.88 3.34
CA LEU A 66 -2.08 -3.23 3.87
C LEU A 66 -1.41 -4.08 4.96
N ARG A 67 -2.21 -4.60 5.91
CA ARG A 67 -1.69 -5.50 6.96
C ARG A 67 -1.11 -6.78 6.38
N ALA A 68 -1.80 -7.38 5.41
CA ALA A 68 -1.33 -8.56 4.71
C ALA A 68 -0.01 -8.29 3.95
N ALA A 69 0.10 -7.15 3.27
CA ALA A 69 1.31 -6.77 2.54
C ALA A 69 2.54 -6.66 3.46
N ARG A 70 2.38 -6.13 4.68
CA ARG A 70 3.47 -6.13 5.67
C ARG A 70 3.79 -7.52 6.20
N ALA A 71 2.76 -8.36 6.40
CA ALA A 71 2.96 -9.71 6.89
C ALA A 71 3.66 -10.64 5.88
N VAL A 72 3.52 -10.41 4.57
CA VAL A 72 4.21 -11.20 3.55
C VAL A 72 5.70 -10.90 3.46
N VAL A 73 6.18 -9.77 3.98
CA VAL A 73 7.61 -9.45 4.04
C VAL A 73 8.31 -10.32 5.10
N PRO A 74 9.41 -11.00 4.80
CA PRO A 74 10.16 -11.07 3.52
C PRO A 74 9.79 -12.27 2.63
N HIS A 75 8.64 -12.90 2.79
CA HIS A 75 8.32 -14.23 2.25
C HIS A 75 7.80 -14.23 0.80
N GLU A 76 7.55 -13.07 0.19
CA GLU A 76 7.14 -12.91 -1.21
C GLU A 76 5.86 -13.67 -1.64
N ALA A 77 4.99 -14.05 -0.71
CA ALA A 77 3.71 -14.67 -1.05
C ALA A 77 2.88 -13.74 -1.97
N LEU A 78 2.18 -14.31 -2.93
CA LEU A 78 1.21 -13.57 -3.74
C LEU A 78 0.03 -13.13 -2.87
N ILE A 79 -0.52 -11.95 -3.12
CA ILE A 79 -1.69 -11.41 -2.40
C ILE A 79 -2.89 -11.38 -3.35
N LEU A 80 -4.02 -11.94 -2.92
CA LEU A 80 -5.31 -11.78 -3.58
C LEU A 80 -6.26 -11.01 -2.66
N GLY A 81 -6.59 -9.78 -3.02
CA GLY A 81 -7.55 -8.97 -2.27
C GLY A 81 -8.99 -9.31 -2.62
N VAL A 82 -9.78 -9.76 -1.64
CA VAL A 82 -11.22 -10.04 -1.76
C VAL A 82 -11.99 -9.02 -0.93
N ASN A 83 -12.84 -8.22 -1.58
CA ASN A 83 -13.65 -7.25 -0.89
C ASN A 83 -14.95 -7.86 -0.36
N MET A 84 -15.48 -7.27 0.73
CA MET A 84 -16.75 -7.65 1.35
C MET A 84 -17.85 -6.61 1.17
N GLY A 85 -17.66 -5.67 0.25
CA GLY A 85 -18.59 -4.57 0.02
C GLY A 85 -18.16 -3.73 -1.16
N ARG A 86 -17.69 -2.49 -0.92
CA ARG A 86 -17.23 -1.62 -2.01
C ARG A 86 -15.82 -2.03 -2.46
N LEU A 87 -15.62 -2.16 -3.76
CA LEU A 87 -14.32 -2.43 -4.36
C LEU A 87 -13.32 -1.32 -4.00
N GLY A 88 -12.18 -1.73 -3.42
CA GLY A 88 -11.07 -0.84 -3.08
C GLY A 88 -10.10 -0.62 -4.25
N PHE A 89 -8.96 0.04 -3.98
CA PHE A 89 -7.85 0.13 -4.92
C PHE A 89 -6.97 -1.11 -4.91
N LEU A 90 -6.93 -1.82 -3.77
CA LEU A 90 -6.06 -2.97 -3.56
C LEU A 90 -6.78 -4.30 -3.77
N THR A 91 -8.10 -4.34 -3.57
CA THR A 91 -8.90 -5.56 -3.79
C THR A 91 -9.13 -5.83 -5.28
N GLU A 92 -9.33 -7.10 -5.64
CA GLU A 92 -9.48 -7.54 -7.03
C GLU A 92 -10.86 -8.15 -7.29
N LEU A 93 -11.37 -8.97 -6.38
CA LEU A 93 -12.62 -9.71 -6.51
C LEU A 93 -13.54 -9.44 -5.32
N ASP A 94 -14.83 -9.70 -5.50
CA ASP A 94 -15.76 -9.93 -4.40
C ASP A 94 -15.75 -11.41 -3.98
N ALA A 95 -16.41 -11.73 -2.87
CA ALA A 95 -16.39 -13.07 -2.31
C ALA A 95 -16.99 -14.14 -3.26
N PRO A 96 -18.14 -13.92 -3.95
CA PRO A 96 -18.67 -14.87 -4.92
C PRO A 96 -17.72 -15.14 -6.08
N ALA A 97 -17.18 -14.08 -6.70
CA ALA A 97 -16.21 -14.21 -7.80
C ALA A 97 -14.92 -14.88 -7.34
N ALA A 98 -14.47 -14.63 -6.11
CA ALA A 98 -13.30 -15.29 -5.55
C ALA A 98 -13.51 -16.80 -5.38
N LEU A 99 -14.67 -17.25 -4.90
CA LEU A 99 -14.99 -18.67 -4.79
C LEU A 99 -15.00 -19.37 -6.14
N GLU A 100 -15.52 -18.72 -7.18
CA GLU A 100 -15.57 -19.24 -8.54
C GLU A 100 -14.17 -19.33 -9.17
N ARG A 101 -13.37 -18.25 -9.03
CA ARG A 101 -12.11 -18.08 -9.76
C ARG A 101 -10.87 -18.65 -9.04
N LEU A 102 -10.98 -18.96 -7.74
CA LEU A 102 -9.84 -19.43 -6.94
C LEU A 102 -9.16 -20.68 -7.52
N PRO A 103 -9.87 -21.71 -8.05
CA PRO A 103 -9.22 -22.88 -8.65
C PRO A 103 -8.29 -22.51 -9.81
N GLU A 104 -8.69 -21.59 -10.66
CA GLU A 104 -7.88 -21.11 -11.79
C GLU A 104 -6.67 -20.28 -11.30
N ILE A 105 -6.87 -19.44 -10.29
CA ILE A 105 -5.80 -18.65 -9.69
C ILE A 105 -4.72 -19.55 -9.07
N ILE A 106 -5.13 -20.59 -8.35
CA ILE A 106 -4.20 -21.59 -7.79
C ILE A 106 -3.43 -22.32 -8.89
N ALA A 107 -4.09 -22.57 -10.03
CA ALA A 107 -3.47 -23.16 -11.23
C ALA A 107 -2.55 -22.17 -11.98
N GLY A 108 -2.50 -20.89 -11.59
CA GLY A 108 -1.62 -19.88 -12.17
C GLY A 108 -2.29 -18.86 -13.09
N ALA A 109 -3.63 -18.80 -13.11
CA ALA A 109 -4.34 -17.77 -13.86
C ALA A 109 -4.14 -16.37 -13.25
N GLY A 110 -4.13 -15.37 -14.12
CA GLY A 110 -3.90 -13.98 -13.76
C GLY A 110 -2.47 -13.52 -14.02
N ARG A 111 -2.24 -12.22 -13.85
CA ARG A 111 -0.92 -11.59 -13.89
C ARG A 111 -0.44 -11.26 -12.47
N VAL A 112 0.85 -11.21 -12.30
CA VAL A 112 1.46 -10.69 -11.07
C VAL A 112 1.74 -9.21 -11.26
N GLU A 113 1.18 -8.39 -10.37
CA GLU A 113 1.45 -6.96 -10.28
C GLU A 113 2.37 -6.72 -9.09
N GLU A 114 3.58 -6.23 -9.34
CA GLU A 114 4.54 -5.90 -8.29
C GLU A 114 4.39 -4.45 -7.87
N ARG A 115 4.27 -4.22 -6.58
CA ARG A 115 4.19 -2.89 -5.98
C ARG A 115 5.38 -2.63 -5.08
N ALA A 116 6.00 -1.46 -5.27
CA ALA A 116 7.05 -1.00 -4.39
C ALA A 116 6.53 -0.81 -2.97
N MET A 117 7.40 -1.04 -2.00
CA MET A 117 7.16 -0.74 -0.59
C MET A 117 8.23 0.25 -0.12
N LEU A 118 7.92 1.04 0.89
CA LEU A 118 8.91 1.83 1.64
C LEU A 118 9.39 1.03 2.83
N HIS A 119 10.59 1.33 3.29
CA HIS A 119 10.99 1.03 4.66
C HIS A 119 11.40 2.31 5.38
N ALA A 120 11.06 2.39 6.67
CA ALA A 120 11.43 3.49 7.54
C ALA A 120 12.09 2.99 8.81
N GLN A 121 13.01 3.80 9.35
CA GLN A 121 13.61 3.58 10.67
C GLN A 121 14.01 4.91 11.30
N ILE A 122 14.04 4.98 12.63
CA ILE A 122 14.66 6.11 13.33
C ILE A 122 16.19 5.94 13.24
N ALA A 123 16.89 7.01 12.87
CA ALA A 123 18.35 7.01 12.74
C ALA A 123 19.02 6.59 14.06
N GLY A 124 19.97 5.65 13.98
CA GLY A 124 20.65 5.11 15.16
C GLY A 124 19.89 4.00 15.90
N SER A 125 18.65 3.68 15.50
CA SER A 125 17.91 2.53 16.04
C SER A 125 18.45 1.20 15.49
N GLU A 126 18.14 0.11 16.18
CA GLU A 126 18.51 -1.24 15.71
C GLU A 126 17.80 -1.59 14.39
N LEU A 127 18.43 -2.44 13.57
CA LEU A 127 17.87 -2.95 12.32
C LEU A 127 16.50 -3.63 12.51
N ALA A 128 16.24 -4.20 13.67
CA ALA A 128 14.98 -4.84 14.02
C ALA A 128 13.80 -3.86 14.15
N ALA A 129 14.08 -2.55 14.27
CA ALA A 129 13.08 -1.49 14.34
C ALA A 129 12.72 -0.90 12.95
N ARG A 130 12.87 -1.68 11.87
CA ARG A 130 12.44 -1.28 10.52
C ARG A 130 10.95 -1.52 10.35
N HIS A 131 10.32 -0.58 9.69
CA HIS A 131 8.89 -0.62 9.38
C HIS A 131 8.70 -0.58 7.87
N ASP A 132 8.03 -1.58 7.31
CA ASP A 132 7.68 -1.62 5.89
C ASP A 132 6.27 -1.08 5.66
N ALA A 133 6.10 -0.21 4.66
CA ALA A 133 4.83 0.39 4.26
C ALA A 133 4.52 0.10 2.79
N LEU A 134 3.28 -0.25 2.51
CA LEU A 134 2.79 -0.35 1.13
C LEU A 134 2.31 1.01 0.61
N ASN A 135 1.65 1.82 1.45
CA ASN A 135 1.18 3.15 1.08
C ASN A 135 2.18 4.25 1.44
N ASP A 136 2.34 4.51 2.73
CA ASP A 136 3.02 5.73 3.17
C ASP A 136 3.59 5.64 4.59
N ILE A 137 4.56 6.52 4.81
CA ILE A 137 5.12 6.89 6.11
C ILE A 137 4.72 8.35 6.35
N VAL A 138 4.04 8.61 7.44
CA VAL A 138 3.61 9.96 7.82
C VAL A 138 4.34 10.41 9.07
N ILE A 139 5.05 11.52 8.99
CA ILE A 139 5.61 12.21 10.15
C ILE A 139 4.67 13.39 10.44
N GLY A 140 3.99 13.36 11.58
CA GLY A 140 2.95 14.31 11.90
C GLY A 140 3.06 14.90 13.30
N ARG A 141 2.26 15.95 13.53
CA ARG A 141 2.16 16.57 14.85
C ARG A 141 1.60 15.57 15.89
N ALA A 142 2.20 15.53 17.07
CA ALA A 142 1.71 14.73 18.19
C ALA A 142 0.44 15.30 18.84
N THR A 143 0.13 16.59 18.63
CA THR A 143 -0.99 17.29 19.29
C THR A 143 -1.79 18.10 18.28
N LEU A 144 -3.12 17.95 18.32
CA LEU A 144 -4.04 18.74 17.50
C LEU A 144 -3.86 20.25 17.77
N GLY A 145 -3.98 21.07 16.72
CA GLY A 145 -3.88 22.52 16.81
C GLY A 145 -2.45 23.08 16.92
N ARG A 146 -1.41 22.23 16.82
CA ARG A 146 -0.01 22.65 16.75
C ARG A 146 0.60 22.17 15.43
N THR A 147 1.56 22.92 14.91
CA THR A 147 2.36 22.50 13.74
C THR A 147 3.59 21.73 14.20
N VAL A 148 4.08 20.83 13.35
CA VAL A 148 5.41 20.25 13.49
C VAL A 148 6.42 21.03 12.63
N GLN A 149 7.67 21.12 13.10
CA GLN A 149 8.78 21.66 12.31
C GLN A 149 9.76 20.53 12.01
N VAL A 150 9.95 20.29 10.71
CA VAL A 150 10.85 19.24 10.22
C VAL A 150 11.75 19.78 9.12
N SER A 151 13.01 19.37 9.15
CA SER A 151 13.96 19.59 8.07
C SER A 151 14.03 18.32 7.21
N VAL A 152 13.84 18.47 5.91
CA VAL A 152 13.88 17.36 4.95
C VAL A 152 15.16 17.45 4.13
N ARG A 153 15.86 16.33 4.03
CA ARG A 153 17.03 16.13 3.16
C ARG A 153 16.76 14.98 2.21
N ILE A 154 17.31 15.08 1.01
CA ILE A 154 17.27 14.00 0.01
C ILE A 154 18.72 13.68 -0.37
N ASP A 155 19.13 12.44 -0.16
CA ASP A 155 20.50 11.98 -0.40
C ASP A 155 21.56 12.88 0.27
N GLY A 156 21.25 13.36 1.48
CA GLY A 156 22.10 14.28 2.24
C GLY A 156 21.99 15.76 1.84
N ALA A 157 21.36 16.10 0.71
CA ALA A 157 21.16 17.49 0.29
C ALA A 157 19.94 18.10 0.99
N ALA A 158 20.07 19.31 1.56
CA ALA A 158 18.94 20.02 2.16
C ALA A 158 17.91 20.35 1.07
N MET A 159 16.66 19.94 1.29
CA MET A 159 15.57 20.18 0.36
C MET A 159 14.60 21.25 0.88
N ALA A 160 14.10 21.10 2.09
CA ALA A 160 13.11 22.02 2.65
C ALA A 160 13.07 21.97 4.19
N ASP A 161 12.71 23.09 4.79
CA ASP A 161 12.27 23.16 6.19
C ASP A 161 10.76 23.45 6.19
N PHE A 162 9.99 22.50 6.72
CA PHE A 162 8.54 22.62 6.79
C PHE A 162 8.09 22.97 8.21
N ARG A 163 7.20 23.96 8.29
CA ARG A 163 6.31 24.13 9.43
C ARG A 163 4.91 23.75 8.95
N ALA A 164 4.40 22.57 9.34
CA ALA A 164 3.26 21.94 8.74
C ALA A 164 2.45 21.11 9.76
N ASP A 165 1.35 20.53 9.34
CA ASP A 165 0.68 19.48 10.11
C ASP A 165 1.46 18.15 10.04
N GLY A 166 2.26 17.99 9.00
CA GLY A 166 3.13 16.83 8.81
C GLY A 166 3.74 16.76 7.41
N VAL A 167 4.44 15.65 7.17
CA VAL A 167 5.02 15.30 5.88
C VAL A 167 4.72 13.83 5.60
N ILE A 168 4.33 13.53 4.37
CA ILE A 168 4.05 12.19 3.87
C ILE A 168 5.18 11.78 2.92
N VAL A 169 5.74 10.60 3.15
CA VAL A 169 6.57 9.90 2.17
C VAL A 169 5.78 8.70 1.69
N ALA A 170 5.41 8.66 0.40
CA ALA A 170 4.50 7.66 -0.13
C ALA A 170 5.08 6.90 -1.32
N THR A 171 4.60 5.67 -1.50
CA THR A 171 4.80 4.89 -2.73
C THR A 171 3.82 5.32 -3.81
N ALA A 172 3.95 4.75 -5.01
CA ALA A 172 2.94 4.85 -6.05
C ALA A 172 1.57 4.30 -5.61
N THR A 173 1.53 3.25 -4.80
CA THR A 173 0.29 2.74 -4.20
C THR A 173 -0.34 3.77 -3.26
N GLY A 174 0.45 4.37 -2.38
CA GLY A 174 0.04 5.42 -1.45
C GLY A 174 -0.33 6.74 -2.13
N SER A 175 0.03 6.93 -3.40
CA SER A 175 -0.37 8.11 -4.18
C SER A 175 -1.88 8.30 -4.28
N THR A 176 -2.66 7.23 -4.11
CA THR A 176 -4.13 7.26 -4.09
C THR A 176 -4.72 7.25 -2.67
N ALA A 177 -3.89 7.31 -1.63
CA ALA A 177 -4.25 7.33 -0.22
C ALA A 177 -4.13 8.73 0.42
N TYR A 178 -3.41 8.88 1.51
CA TYR A 178 -3.32 10.16 2.23
C TYR A 178 -2.57 11.23 1.41
N SER A 179 -1.56 10.84 0.63
CA SER A 179 -0.87 11.76 -0.29
C SER A 179 -1.84 12.46 -1.25
N LEU A 180 -2.83 11.73 -1.81
CA LEU A 180 -3.85 12.33 -2.67
C LEU A 180 -4.69 13.38 -1.94
N SER A 181 -5.10 13.09 -0.71
CA SER A 181 -5.88 14.02 0.12
C SER A 181 -5.09 15.28 0.48
N ALA A 182 -3.76 15.17 0.55
CA ALA A 182 -2.85 16.31 0.76
C ALA A 182 -2.43 17.01 -0.55
N GLY A 183 -3.05 16.67 -1.69
CA GLY A 183 -2.80 17.33 -2.98
C GLY A 183 -1.66 16.69 -3.81
N GLY A 184 -1.21 15.50 -3.44
CA GLY A 184 -0.21 14.75 -4.20
C GLY A 184 -0.74 14.22 -5.54
N PRO A 185 0.17 13.94 -6.50
CA PRO A 185 -0.20 13.37 -7.79
C PRO A 185 -0.54 11.89 -7.68
N VAL A 186 -1.35 11.39 -8.62
CA VAL A 186 -1.60 9.96 -8.78
C VAL A 186 -0.50 9.35 -9.65
N LEU A 187 0.12 8.29 -9.16
CA LEU A 187 1.12 7.50 -9.90
C LEU A 187 0.55 6.14 -10.34
N PRO A 188 1.01 5.59 -11.48
CA PRO A 188 0.72 4.21 -11.85
C PRO A 188 1.17 3.25 -10.73
N PRO A 189 0.39 2.21 -10.39
CA PRO A 189 0.63 1.40 -9.19
C PRO A 189 1.95 0.60 -9.19
N GLU A 190 2.50 0.31 -10.38
CA GLU A 190 3.78 -0.40 -10.55
C GLU A 190 4.99 0.56 -10.63
N SER A 191 4.77 1.87 -10.54
CA SER A 191 5.84 2.87 -10.44
C SER A 191 6.67 2.67 -9.18
N ARG A 192 7.94 3.03 -9.26
CA ARG A 192 8.89 2.89 -8.15
C ARG A 192 9.32 4.23 -7.56
N GLU A 193 8.79 5.32 -8.08
CA GLU A 193 9.04 6.66 -7.58
C GLU A 193 8.47 6.81 -6.16
N ILE A 194 9.14 7.64 -5.38
CA ILE A 194 8.73 8.03 -4.03
C ILE A 194 8.08 9.42 -4.13
N LEU A 195 6.97 9.61 -3.45
CA LEU A 195 6.33 10.92 -3.28
C LEU A 195 6.70 11.51 -1.93
N LEU A 196 7.07 12.78 -1.92
CA LEU A 196 7.19 13.60 -0.72
C LEU A 196 6.11 14.67 -0.78
N THR A 197 5.14 14.64 0.13
CA THR A 197 3.99 15.55 0.15
C THR A 197 3.88 16.22 1.53
N PRO A 198 3.98 17.56 1.63
CA PRO A 198 3.72 18.26 2.88
C PRO A 198 2.21 18.29 3.17
N ILE A 199 1.84 18.25 4.46
CA ILE A 199 0.46 18.36 4.92
C ILE A 199 0.25 19.77 5.48
N GLU A 200 -0.61 20.58 4.84
CA GLU A 200 -0.94 21.94 5.25
C GLU A 200 0.29 22.77 5.67
N PRO A 201 1.29 22.96 4.80
CA PRO A 201 2.50 23.71 5.14
C PRO A 201 2.19 25.20 5.30
N HIS A 202 2.76 25.83 6.34
CA HIS A 202 2.63 27.23 6.60
C HIS A 202 3.74 28.02 5.91
N LEU A 203 3.38 29.00 5.07
CA LEU A 203 4.32 29.90 4.36
C LEU A 203 5.40 29.14 3.55
N ALA A 204 5.10 27.93 3.11
CA ALA A 204 5.98 27.10 2.30
C ALA A 204 5.21 26.52 1.10
N PRO A 205 5.90 26.06 0.04
CA PRO A 205 5.25 25.43 -1.10
C PRO A 205 4.41 24.20 -0.70
N HIS A 206 3.20 24.10 -1.26
CA HIS A 206 2.31 22.95 -1.10
C HIS A 206 2.61 21.83 -2.11
N ASN A 207 3.60 22.02 -2.97
CA ASN A 207 3.87 21.08 -4.04
C ASN A 207 4.45 19.78 -3.51
N SER A 208 3.87 18.67 -3.96
CA SER A 208 4.49 17.36 -3.82
C SER A 208 5.69 17.23 -4.75
N VAL A 209 6.68 16.47 -4.32
CA VAL A 209 7.87 16.18 -5.11
C VAL A 209 7.92 14.70 -5.42
N VAL A 210 8.18 14.38 -6.69
CA VAL A 210 8.42 13.01 -7.16
C VAL A 210 9.92 12.75 -7.11
N LEU A 211 10.33 11.74 -6.38
CA LEU A 211 11.72 11.39 -6.15
C LEU A 211 12.04 10.06 -6.84
N PRO A 212 13.29 9.86 -7.29
CA PRO A 212 13.68 8.60 -7.90
C PRO A 212 13.63 7.44 -6.89
N ALA A 213 13.52 6.23 -7.40
CA ALA A 213 13.49 4.99 -6.62
C ALA A 213 14.72 4.77 -5.69
N THR A 214 15.81 5.47 -5.97
CA THR A 214 17.07 5.37 -5.22
C THR A 214 17.21 6.40 -4.11
N ALA A 215 16.25 7.33 -3.99
CA ALA A 215 16.33 8.42 -3.02
C ALA A 215 16.26 7.91 -1.57
N LEU A 216 17.12 8.46 -0.73
CA LEU A 216 17.02 8.39 0.73
C LEU A 216 16.41 9.70 1.23
N VAL A 217 15.22 9.61 1.83
CA VAL A 217 14.52 10.74 2.45
C VAL A 217 14.85 10.75 3.94
N GLU A 218 15.40 11.85 4.42
CA GLU A 218 15.69 12.08 5.82
C GLU A 218 14.74 13.18 6.33
N VAL A 219 13.93 12.85 7.33
CA VAL A 219 13.00 13.81 7.96
C VAL A 219 13.43 14.00 9.41
N GLN A 220 14.07 15.12 9.70
CA GLN A 220 14.57 15.45 11.03
C GLN A 220 13.58 16.34 11.78
N LEU A 221 13.18 15.93 12.97
CA LEU A 221 12.35 16.72 13.86
C LEU A 221 13.17 17.85 14.53
N ALA A 222 12.59 19.05 14.63
CA ALA A 222 13.24 20.14 15.33
C ALA A 222 13.50 19.83 16.82
N PRO A 223 14.62 20.31 17.41
CA PRO A 223 15.06 19.93 18.76
C PRO A 223 14.13 20.28 19.91
N SER A 224 13.09 21.09 19.68
CA SER A 224 12.16 21.55 20.72
C SER A 224 10.75 21.01 20.56
N GLN A 225 10.54 20.02 19.69
CA GLN A 225 9.20 19.53 19.35
C GLN A 225 9.02 18.04 19.61
N GLN A 226 7.77 17.62 19.68
CA GLN A 226 7.34 16.24 19.69
C GLN A 226 6.50 15.99 18.43
N ALA A 227 6.71 14.82 17.84
CA ALA A 227 5.97 14.36 16.69
C ALA A 227 5.65 12.88 16.84
N THR A 228 4.88 12.37 15.92
CA THR A 228 4.70 10.93 15.75
C THR A 228 5.02 10.55 14.32
N PHE A 229 5.39 9.29 14.07
CA PHE A 229 5.34 8.75 12.74
C PHE A 229 4.46 7.50 12.70
N SER A 230 3.70 7.36 11.62
CA SER A 230 2.83 6.21 11.38
C SER A 230 3.18 5.55 10.05
N VAL A 231 2.84 4.28 9.95
CA VAL A 231 3.12 3.38 8.85
C VAL A 231 1.82 2.80 8.34
N ASP A 232 1.39 3.13 7.11
CA ASP A 232 0.12 2.67 6.53
C ASP A 232 -1.11 2.91 7.43
N GLY A 233 -1.11 4.00 8.22
CA GLY A 233 -2.19 4.31 9.15
C GLY A 233 -2.28 3.41 10.39
N GLU A 234 -1.22 2.65 10.72
CA GLU A 234 -1.09 1.94 11.99
C GLU A 234 -0.92 2.92 13.16
N PRO A 235 -1.07 2.44 14.41
CA PRO A 235 -0.85 3.28 15.59
C PRO A 235 0.47 4.03 15.53
N ASP A 236 0.42 5.30 15.92
CA ASP A 236 1.55 6.21 15.87
C ASP A 236 2.68 5.75 16.79
N ILE A 237 3.91 5.98 16.32
CA ILE A 237 5.15 5.78 17.06
C ILE A 237 5.67 7.16 17.46
N ASP A 238 5.94 7.34 18.75
CA ASP A 238 6.46 8.62 19.26
C ASP A 238 7.85 8.91 18.67
N LEU A 239 8.05 10.14 18.24
CA LEU A 239 9.31 10.67 17.73
C LEU A 239 9.82 11.74 18.68
N ALA A 240 10.99 11.49 19.28
CA ALA A 240 11.59 12.42 20.21
C ALA A 240 12.23 13.63 19.50
N ALA A 241 12.40 14.71 20.24
CA ALA A 241 13.00 15.95 19.74
C ALA A 241 14.40 15.73 19.14
N GLY A 242 14.60 16.19 17.93
CA GLY A 242 15.86 16.07 17.20
C GLY A 242 16.09 14.73 16.50
N GLU A 243 15.21 13.74 16.69
CA GLU A 243 15.30 12.47 15.95
C GLU A 243 15.06 12.63 14.47
N THR A 244 15.61 11.73 13.70
CA THR A 244 15.50 11.67 12.25
C THR A 244 14.89 10.35 11.83
N VAL A 245 13.83 10.41 11.03
CA VAL A 245 13.28 9.26 10.34
C VAL A 245 13.94 9.14 8.97
N LEU A 246 14.52 7.99 8.68
CA LEU A 246 15.10 7.64 7.39
C LEU A 246 14.09 6.81 6.62
N VAL A 247 13.76 7.22 5.40
CA VAL A 247 12.81 6.52 4.53
C VAL A 247 13.43 6.29 3.16
N ALA A 248 13.35 5.06 2.67
CA ALA A 248 13.77 4.67 1.32
C ALA A 248 12.87 3.57 0.77
N LEU A 249 13.04 3.19 -0.49
CA LEU A 249 12.39 1.99 -1.00
C LEU A 249 12.88 0.75 -0.26
N SER A 250 11.93 -0.10 0.14
CA SER A 250 12.22 -1.43 0.65
C SER A 250 12.84 -2.32 -0.44
N PRO A 251 13.78 -3.22 -0.12
CA PRO A 251 14.21 -4.26 -1.03
C PRO A 251 13.08 -5.24 -1.35
N HIS A 252 12.05 -5.29 -0.50
CA HIS A 252 10.87 -6.14 -0.66
C HIS A 252 9.79 -5.47 -1.51
N ARG A 253 8.93 -6.28 -2.10
CA ARG A 253 7.78 -5.84 -2.90
C ARG A 253 6.55 -6.61 -2.48
N ALA A 254 5.40 -5.95 -2.54
CA ALA A 254 4.12 -6.63 -2.45
C ALA A 254 3.70 -7.11 -3.85
N ARG A 255 3.34 -8.39 -3.97
CA ARG A 255 3.03 -9.05 -5.24
C ARG A 255 1.56 -9.45 -5.26
N PHE A 256 0.79 -8.84 -6.15
CA PHE A 256 -0.66 -9.03 -6.24
C PHE A 256 -1.04 -9.91 -7.42
N VAL A 257 -1.98 -10.81 -7.21
CA VAL A 257 -2.67 -11.48 -8.31
C VAL A 257 -3.73 -10.54 -8.86
N ARG A 258 -3.66 -10.27 -10.17
CA ARG A 258 -4.63 -9.46 -10.90
C ARG A 258 -5.23 -10.25 -12.05
N LEU A 259 -6.55 -10.22 -12.13
CA LEU A 259 -7.33 -10.77 -13.24
C LEU A 259 -7.74 -9.68 -14.22
N SER A 260 -7.78 -8.46 -13.73
CA SER A 260 -8.11 -7.26 -14.50
C SER A 260 -6.90 -6.74 -15.29
N PRO A 261 -7.09 -6.14 -16.48
CA PRO A 261 -6.02 -5.51 -17.23
C PRO A 261 -5.52 -4.22 -16.54
N PRO A 262 -4.24 -3.83 -16.75
CA PRO A 262 -3.64 -2.66 -16.08
C PRO A 262 -4.41 -1.35 -16.30
N VAL A 263 -5.05 -1.17 -17.45
CA VAL A 263 -5.83 0.03 -17.79
C VAL A 263 -6.99 0.29 -16.85
N GLN A 264 -7.53 -0.74 -16.20
CA GLN A 264 -8.63 -0.59 -15.24
C GLN A 264 -8.24 0.22 -13.99
N PHE A 265 -6.95 0.38 -13.70
CA PHE A 265 -6.49 1.27 -12.64
C PHE A 265 -7.02 2.69 -12.84
N TYR A 266 -6.87 3.23 -14.05
CA TYR A 266 -7.30 4.61 -14.36
C TYR A 266 -8.82 4.77 -14.30
N GLU A 267 -9.57 3.77 -14.73
CA GLU A 267 -11.03 3.75 -14.61
C GLU A 267 -11.47 3.75 -13.13
N ARG A 268 -10.81 2.93 -12.28
CA ARG A 268 -11.07 2.89 -10.85
C ARG A 268 -10.78 4.24 -10.19
N VAL A 269 -9.65 4.88 -10.52
CA VAL A 269 -9.29 6.23 -10.04
C VAL A 269 -10.35 7.23 -10.47
N ALA A 270 -10.69 7.30 -11.74
CA ALA A 270 -11.64 8.27 -12.29
C ALA A 270 -13.04 8.13 -11.64
N ARG A 271 -13.52 6.90 -11.48
CA ARG A 271 -14.83 6.64 -10.82
C ARG A 271 -14.79 7.02 -9.33
N ARG A 272 -13.73 6.67 -8.60
CA ARG A 272 -13.64 6.90 -7.16
C ARG A 272 -13.49 8.38 -6.81
N LEU A 273 -12.84 9.14 -7.69
CA LEU A 273 -12.66 10.59 -7.54
C LEU A 273 -13.79 11.39 -8.19
N ASN A 274 -14.81 10.72 -8.75
CA ASN A 274 -15.92 11.38 -9.48
C ASN A 274 -15.43 12.29 -10.62
N TRP A 275 -14.30 11.96 -11.26
CA TRP A 275 -13.77 12.71 -12.39
C TRP A 275 -14.55 12.46 -13.67
N VAL A 276 -15.17 11.28 -13.78
CA VAL A 276 -16.03 10.90 -14.91
C VAL A 276 -17.45 10.72 -14.41
N ARG A 277 -18.38 11.47 -15.00
CA ARG A 277 -19.82 11.34 -14.75
C ARG A 277 -20.42 10.46 -15.85
N GLY A 278 -20.83 9.26 -15.51
CA GLY A 278 -21.54 8.35 -16.42
C GLY A 278 -20.70 7.17 -16.92
N ASN A 279 -21.41 6.26 -17.58
CA ASN A 279 -20.90 4.97 -18.06
C ASN A 279 -20.33 5.09 -19.49
N GLU A 280 -19.59 6.12 -19.80
CA GLU A 280 -18.93 6.23 -21.10
C GLU A 280 -17.65 5.39 -21.08
N SER A 281 -17.75 4.17 -21.63
CA SER A 281 -16.58 3.41 -22.05
C SER A 281 -15.86 4.17 -23.17
N ALA A 282 -14.56 4.36 -23.04
CA ALA A 282 -13.74 4.90 -24.12
C ALA A 282 -13.89 4.02 -25.38
N PRO A 283 -13.91 4.62 -26.60
CA PRO A 283 -13.91 3.85 -27.83
C PRO A 283 -12.74 2.87 -27.85
N GLU A 284 -12.98 1.64 -28.25
CA GLU A 284 -11.98 0.55 -28.30
C GLU A 284 -10.77 0.83 -29.23
N ASP A 285 -10.76 1.92 -29.97
CA ASP A 285 -9.91 2.08 -31.16
C ASP A 285 -8.82 3.18 -31.08
N VAL A 286 -8.60 3.82 -29.91
CA VAL A 286 -7.61 4.92 -29.83
C VAL A 286 -6.15 4.43 -29.97
N ARG A 287 -5.85 3.17 -29.67
CA ARG A 287 -4.49 2.63 -29.82
C ARG A 287 -4.12 2.31 -31.26
N SER A 288 -5.06 1.97 -32.12
CA SER A 288 -4.81 1.74 -33.55
C SER A 288 -4.43 3.05 -34.28
N MET A 289 -4.98 4.19 -33.82
CA MET A 289 -4.66 5.50 -34.40
C MET A 289 -3.22 5.98 -34.16
N LEU A 290 -2.58 5.50 -33.06
CA LEU A 290 -1.20 5.89 -32.73
C LEU A 290 -0.14 4.95 -33.33
N SER A 291 -0.55 3.80 -33.87
CA SER A 291 0.37 2.83 -34.49
C SER A 291 0.61 3.07 -35.98
N GLU A 292 -0.16 3.96 -36.63
CA GLU A 292 -0.06 4.23 -38.08
C GLU A 292 0.88 5.39 -38.46
N GLU A 293 1.45 6.13 -37.48
CA GLU A 293 2.36 7.26 -37.74
C GLU A 293 3.77 7.03 -37.16
N ALA A 294 4.48 5.98 -37.56
CA ALA A 294 5.93 5.94 -37.49
C ALA A 294 6.46 5.95 -38.93
N PRO A 295 6.88 7.11 -39.47
CA PRO A 295 7.59 7.12 -40.74
C PRO A 295 8.94 6.44 -40.59
N ALA A 296 9.31 5.68 -41.62
CA ALA A 296 10.55 4.93 -41.80
C ALA A 296 11.84 5.79 -41.75
#